data_6e2ffbf3a40fd4e69ed0d123ed020d44
#
_entry.id   6e2ffbf3a40fd4e69ed0d123ed020d44
#
_cell.length_a   1.000
_cell.length_b   1.000
_cell.length_c   1.000
_cell.angle_alpha   90.00
_cell.angle_beta   90.00
_cell.angle_gamma   90.00
#
_symmetry.space_group_name_H-M   'P 1'
#
loop_
_entity.id
_entity.type
_entity.pdbx_description
1 polymer ?
#
loop_
_entity_poly.entity_id
_entity_poly.type
_entity_poly.pdbx_seq_one_letter_code
_entity_poly.pdbx_strand_id
1 'polypeptide(L)'
;VANETQIMELLRLAAERGYRVQIIDGIRAARYDTRYFDTEERAMYIAHHNRQLTRQKIRTRHYEDGSACYLEVKNKSNRGRTKKVRIEIPQGQLMSLSSCEAVEFLSTLARYNIESLSPALSTRFVRITIVNPDLTERITIDLGLEYSDLRSGRSATTGKMSIVEIKQDGNT
;
A
#
# COMPACT_ATOMS: atom_id res chain seq x y z
N VAL A 1 9.20 6.97 -10.36
CA VAL A 1 10.40 6.70 -9.55
C VAL A 1 11.31 7.90 -9.67
N ALA A 2 11.87 8.36 -8.56
CA ALA A 2 12.71 9.56 -8.50
C ALA A 2 13.96 9.32 -7.64
N ASN A 3 15.06 9.96 -7.98
CA ASN A 3 16.27 10.00 -7.15
C ASN A 3 16.20 11.15 -6.13
N GLU A 4 17.18 11.24 -5.25
CA GLU A 4 17.22 12.24 -4.19
C GLU A 4 17.16 13.69 -4.73
N THR A 5 17.93 14.01 -5.77
CA THR A 5 17.93 15.34 -6.40
C THR A 5 16.54 15.72 -6.94
N GLN A 6 15.87 14.78 -7.59
CA GLN A 6 14.51 14.98 -8.09
C GLN A 6 13.48 15.15 -6.97
N ILE A 7 13.66 14.44 -5.84
CA ILE A 7 12.79 14.62 -4.66
C ILE A 7 12.99 15.99 -4.03
N MET A 8 14.24 16.45 -3.89
CA MET A 8 14.52 17.78 -3.33
C MET A 8 13.93 18.88 -4.22
N GLU A 9 14.05 18.77 -5.54
CA GLU A 9 13.45 19.72 -6.46
C GLU A 9 11.91 19.68 -6.42
N LEU A 10 11.30 18.48 -6.35
CA LEU A 10 9.86 18.33 -6.17
C LEU A 10 9.39 19.03 -4.89
N LEU A 11 10.07 18.83 -3.78
CA LEU A 11 9.72 19.44 -2.48
C LEU A 11 9.86 20.96 -2.51
N ARG A 12 10.91 21.50 -3.17
CA ARG A 12 11.09 22.94 -3.37
C ARG A 12 9.93 23.53 -4.18
N LEU A 13 9.61 22.94 -5.34
CA LEU A 13 8.53 23.39 -6.20
C LEU A 13 7.15 23.26 -5.53
N ALA A 14 6.94 22.21 -4.76
CA ALA A 14 5.71 22.02 -3.99
C ALA A 14 5.55 23.08 -2.89
N ALA A 15 6.63 23.39 -2.16
CA ALA A 15 6.62 24.44 -1.15
C ALA A 15 6.30 25.82 -1.74
N GLU A 16 6.86 26.17 -2.89
CA GLU A 16 6.56 27.41 -3.62
C GLU A 16 5.09 27.52 -4.04
N ARG A 17 4.43 26.37 -4.27
CA ARG A 17 3.00 26.28 -4.58
C ARG A 17 2.10 26.14 -3.34
N GLY A 18 2.66 26.29 -2.14
CA GLY A 18 1.92 26.25 -0.89
C GLY A 18 1.55 24.84 -0.39
N TYR A 19 2.11 23.78 -0.98
CA TYR A 19 1.92 22.43 -0.44
C TYR A 19 2.48 22.30 0.97
N ARG A 20 1.80 21.51 1.78
CA ARG A 20 2.17 21.27 3.18
C ARG A 20 2.27 19.80 3.48
N VAL A 21 3.17 19.43 4.39
CA VAL A 21 3.28 18.07 4.90
C VAL A 21 2.06 17.74 5.73
N GLN A 22 1.40 16.63 5.40
CA GLN A 22 0.33 16.08 6.23
C GLN A 22 0.93 15.50 7.51
N ILE A 23 0.41 15.92 8.66
CA ILE A 23 0.80 15.42 9.98
C ILE A 23 -0.39 14.66 10.55
N ILE A 24 -0.19 13.41 10.96
CA ILE A 24 -1.20 12.57 11.62
C ILE A 24 -0.58 12.13 12.94
N ASP A 25 -1.23 12.44 14.05
CA ASP A 25 -0.77 12.10 15.42
C ASP A 25 0.69 12.54 15.68
N GLY A 26 1.06 13.74 15.18
CA GLY A 26 2.41 14.28 15.30
C GLY A 26 3.44 13.70 14.32
N ILE A 27 3.08 12.71 13.50
CA ILE A 27 3.98 11.99 12.60
C ILE A 27 3.95 12.63 11.22
N ARG A 28 5.13 13.01 10.69
CA ARG A 28 5.33 13.60 9.36
C ARG A 28 5.78 12.58 8.33
N ALA A 29 6.47 11.53 8.77
CA ALA A 29 7.04 10.48 7.95
C ALA A 29 6.66 9.13 8.55
N ALA A 30 5.57 8.55 8.09
CA ALA A 30 5.00 7.33 8.64
C ALA A 30 5.69 6.08 8.09
N ARG A 31 6.03 5.14 8.99
CA ARG A 31 6.61 3.84 8.64
C ARG A 31 5.52 2.82 8.37
N TYR A 32 5.65 2.15 7.24
CA TYR A 32 4.71 1.14 6.75
C TYR A 32 5.36 -0.22 6.71
N ASP A 33 4.71 -1.20 7.33
CA ASP A 33 5.01 -2.62 7.18
C ASP A 33 3.77 -3.32 6.59
N THR A 34 3.92 -3.96 5.43
CA THR A 34 2.79 -4.52 4.68
C THR A 34 3.10 -5.95 4.26
N ARG A 35 2.12 -6.85 4.42
CA ARG A 35 2.15 -8.23 3.91
C ARG A 35 1.08 -8.38 2.84
N TYR A 36 1.47 -8.78 1.65
CA TYR A 36 0.56 -9.14 0.57
C TYR A 36 0.32 -10.64 0.60
N PHE A 37 -0.94 -11.02 0.50
CA PHE A 37 -1.37 -12.41 0.39
C PHE A 37 -1.63 -12.76 -1.07
N ASP A 38 -1.34 -14.02 -1.43
CA ASP A 38 -1.60 -14.54 -2.76
C ASP A 38 -1.80 -16.07 -2.71
N THR A 39 -2.34 -16.64 -3.78
CA THR A 39 -2.37 -18.10 -3.98
C THR A 39 -0.96 -18.64 -4.21
N GLU A 40 -0.77 -19.96 -4.10
CA GLU A 40 0.52 -20.59 -4.34
C GLU A 40 1.05 -20.27 -5.74
N GLU A 41 0.19 -20.23 -6.75
CA GLU A 41 0.50 -19.91 -8.14
C GLU A 41 0.68 -18.40 -8.39
N ARG A 42 0.57 -17.57 -7.34
CA ARG A 42 0.67 -16.10 -7.44
C ARG A 42 -0.38 -15.48 -8.38
N ALA A 43 -1.62 -15.97 -8.32
CA ALA A 43 -2.68 -15.56 -9.23
C ALA A 43 -2.98 -14.05 -9.20
N MET A 44 -2.97 -13.42 -8.02
CA MET A 44 -3.18 -11.97 -7.90
C MET A 44 -2.02 -11.17 -8.48
N TYR A 45 -0.78 -11.62 -8.25
CA TYR A 45 0.42 -11.01 -8.84
C TYR A 45 0.38 -11.09 -10.36
N ILE A 46 0.11 -12.28 -10.92
CA ILE A 46 0.02 -12.52 -12.37
C ILE A 46 -1.09 -11.67 -12.98
N ALA A 47 -2.28 -11.62 -12.36
CA ALA A 47 -3.37 -10.77 -12.83
C ALA A 47 -2.97 -9.28 -12.86
N HIS A 48 -2.19 -8.84 -11.88
CA HIS A 48 -1.69 -7.47 -11.83
C HIS A 48 -0.59 -7.22 -12.86
N HIS A 49 0.36 -8.12 -12.99
CA HIS A 49 1.46 -8.04 -13.97
C HIS A 49 0.93 -7.99 -15.40
N ASN A 50 -0.02 -8.85 -15.73
CA ASN A 50 -0.66 -8.93 -17.05
C ASN A 50 -1.71 -7.82 -17.27
N ARG A 51 -1.84 -6.84 -16.36
CA ARG A 51 -2.76 -5.70 -16.46
C ARG A 51 -4.22 -6.11 -16.67
N GLN A 52 -4.62 -7.28 -16.14
CA GLN A 52 -6.02 -7.71 -16.24
C GLN A 52 -6.95 -6.61 -15.72
N LEU A 53 -8.08 -6.42 -16.43
CA LEU A 53 -9.05 -5.36 -16.10
C LEU A 53 -9.61 -5.54 -14.68
N THR A 54 -10.02 -6.78 -14.36
CA THR A 54 -10.50 -7.14 -13.03
C THR A 54 -9.36 -7.79 -12.25
N ARG A 55 -9.00 -7.19 -11.12
CA ARG A 55 -7.92 -7.73 -10.27
C ARG A 55 -8.14 -7.37 -8.81
N GLN A 56 -7.60 -8.18 -7.94
CA GLN A 56 -7.71 -8.03 -6.50
C GLN A 56 -6.33 -7.93 -5.86
N LYS A 57 -6.25 -7.23 -4.73
CA LYS A 57 -5.12 -7.29 -3.78
C LYS A 57 -5.68 -7.46 -2.39
N ILE A 58 -5.12 -8.40 -1.66
CA ILE A 58 -5.40 -8.63 -0.24
C ILE A 58 -4.10 -8.41 0.51
N ARG A 59 -4.14 -7.61 1.56
CA ARG A 59 -2.96 -7.33 2.36
C ARG A 59 -3.31 -7.00 3.80
N THR A 60 -2.41 -7.27 4.71
CA THR A 60 -2.36 -6.68 6.03
C THR A 60 -1.35 -5.54 6.05
N ARG A 61 -1.60 -4.53 6.87
CA ARG A 61 -0.72 -3.36 6.97
C ARG A 61 -0.65 -2.88 8.41
N HIS A 62 0.56 -2.71 8.89
CA HIS A 62 0.89 -2.08 10.15
C HIS A 62 1.47 -0.68 9.91
N TYR A 63 1.01 0.30 10.67
CA TYR A 63 1.58 1.63 10.77
C TYR A 63 2.50 1.62 11.99
N GLU A 64 3.82 1.45 11.78
CA GLU A 64 4.80 1.17 12.87
C GLU A 64 4.94 2.33 13.87
N ASP A 65 4.56 3.55 13.49
CA ASP A 65 4.57 4.73 14.36
C ASP A 65 3.33 4.82 15.26
N GLY A 66 2.43 3.84 15.16
CA GLY A 66 1.22 3.67 15.96
C GLY A 66 0.90 2.20 16.17
N SER A 67 -0.22 1.91 16.81
CA SER A 67 -0.70 0.53 17.04
C SER A 67 -1.60 0.01 15.92
N ALA A 68 -1.98 0.83 14.95
CA ALA A 68 -3.01 0.52 13.97
C ALA A 68 -2.55 -0.52 12.94
N CYS A 69 -3.26 -1.63 12.88
CA CYS A 69 -3.10 -2.67 11.88
C CYS A 69 -4.40 -2.89 11.12
N TYR A 70 -4.32 -3.11 9.84
CA TYR A 70 -5.50 -3.28 8.98
C TYR A 70 -5.35 -4.47 8.06
N LEU A 71 -6.45 -5.21 7.89
CA LEU A 71 -6.66 -6.09 6.74
C LEU A 71 -7.39 -5.30 5.66
N GLU A 72 -6.81 -5.23 4.47
CA GLU A 72 -7.31 -4.42 3.37
C GLU A 72 -7.54 -5.27 2.12
N VAL A 73 -8.70 -5.09 1.50
CA VAL A 73 -9.03 -5.65 0.17
C VAL A 73 -9.19 -4.51 -0.82
N LYS A 74 -8.48 -4.60 -1.93
CA LYS A 74 -8.58 -3.66 -3.03
C LYS A 74 -9.03 -4.39 -4.30
N ASN A 75 -10.25 -4.11 -4.74
CA ASN A 75 -10.86 -4.67 -5.94
C ASN A 75 -10.87 -3.64 -7.06
N LYS A 76 -10.29 -3.98 -8.21
CA LYS A 76 -10.43 -3.20 -9.44
C LYS A 76 -11.49 -3.87 -10.32
N SER A 77 -12.43 -3.07 -10.84
CA SER A 77 -13.46 -3.53 -11.78
C SER A 77 -13.00 -3.33 -13.23
N ASN A 78 -13.69 -3.98 -14.17
CA ASN A 78 -13.51 -3.79 -15.61
C ASN A 78 -13.81 -2.36 -16.09
N ARG A 79 -14.58 -1.58 -15.31
CA ARG A 79 -14.89 -0.16 -15.57
C ARG A 79 -13.83 0.81 -15.01
N GLY A 80 -12.63 0.31 -14.68
CA GLY A 80 -11.54 1.12 -14.14
C GLY A 80 -11.70 1.54 -12.67
N ARG A 81 -12.89 1.37 -12.08
CA ARG A 81 -13.16 1.76 -10.68
C ARG A 81 -12.45 0.83 -9.72
N THR A 82 -11.86 1.43 -8.69
CA THR A 82 -11.20 0.69 -7.61
C THR A 82 -11.98 0.91 -6.32
N LYS A 83 -12.44 -0.20 -5.69
CA LYS A 83 -13.02 -0.19 -4.35
C LYS A 83 -11.99 -0.72 -3.35
N LYS A 84 -11.70 0.05 -2.31
CA LYS A 84 -10.87 -0.34 -1.18
C LYS A 84 -11.75 -0.44 0.07
N VAL A 85 -11.69 -1.57 0.75
CA VAL A 85 -12.35 -1.80 2.04
C VAL A 85 -11.30 -2.28 3.03
N ARG A 86 -11.44 -1.95 4.31
CA ARG A 86 -10.53 -2.40 5.35
C ARG A 86 -11.26 -2.60 6.67
N ILE A 87 -10.72 -3.50 7.49
CA ILE A 87 -11.04 -3.65 8.91
C ILE A 87 -9.76 -3.53 9.73
N GLU A 88 -9.88 -3.12 10.98
CA GLU A 88 -8.79 -3.16 11.93
C GLU A 88 -8.59 -4.59 12.42
N ILE A 89 -7.33 -5.00 12.62
CA ILE A 89 -6.93 -6.31 13.12
C ILE A 89 -5.86 -6.16 14.20
N PRO A 90 -5.73 -7.11 15.13
CA PRO A 90 -4.61 -7.15 16.06
C PRO A 90 -3.26 -7.28 15.34
N GLN A 91 -2.21 -6.65 15.87
CA GLN A 91 -0.86 -6.68 15.28
C GLN A 91 -0.33 -8.12 15.11
N GLY A 92 -0.65 -9.03 16.03
CA GLY A 92 -0.25 -10.44 15.94
C GLY A 92 -0.83 -11.19 14.74
N GLN A 93 -1.81 -10.61 14.03
CA GLN A 93 -2.46 -11.21 12.86
C GLN A 93 -1.89 -10.75 11.51
N LEU A 94 -0.77 -10.00 11.49
CA LEU A 94 -0.18 -9.51 10.24
C LEU A 94 0.19 -10.63 9.24
N MET A 95 0.49 -11.82 9.72
CA MET A 95 0.89 -12.97 8.91
C MET A 95 -0.22 -13.99 8.67
N SER A 96 -1.45 -13.73 9.16
CA SER A 96 -2.54 -14.69 9.12
C SER A 96 -3.87 -14.04 8.71
N LEU A 97 -4.71 -14.83 8.04
CA LEU A 97 -6.10 -14.48 7.70
C LEU A 97 -7.11 -15.39 8.40
N SER A 98 -6.69 -16.11 9.46
CA SER A 98 -7.47 -17.19 10.08
C SER A 98 -8.36 -16.75 11.24
N SER A 99 -8.34 -15.48 11.66
CA SER A 99 -9.28 -15.03 12.69
C SER A 99 -10.71 -14.99 12.17
N CYS A 100 -11.68 -15.15 13.08
CA CYS A 100 -13.10 -15.13 12.71
C CYS A 100 -13.47 -13.85 11.97
N GLU A 101 -12.99 -12.69 12.45
CA GLU A 101 -13.27 -11.39 11.85
C GLU A 101 -12.63 -11.25 10.45
N ALA A 102 -11.41 -11.78 10.26
CA ALA A 102 -10.73 -11.76 8.96
C ALA A 102 -11.46 -12.67 7.96
N VAL A 103 -11.87 -13.87 8.37
CA VAL A 103 -12.61 -14.81 7.53
C VAL A 103 -13.98 -14.24 7.15
N GLU A 104 -14.74 -13.68 8.11
CA GLU A 104 -16.03 -13.04 7.84
C GLU A 104 -15.87 -11.87 6.85
N PHE A 105 -14.90 -10.99 7.09
CA PHE A 105 -14.61 -9.86 6.21
C PHE A 105 -14.25 -10.31 4.79
N LEU A 106 -13.40 -11.32 4.65
CA LEU A 106 -12.97 -11.84 3.37
C LEU A 106 -14.04 -12.64 2.64
N SER A 107 -14.94 -13.33 3.36
CA SER A 107 -16.00 -14.16 2.76
C SER A 107 -16.89 -13.40 1.78
N THR A 108 -17.09 -12.09 2.02
CA THR A 108 -17.91 -11.21 1.18
C THR A 108 -17.12 -10.48 0.09
N LEU A 109 -15.80 -10.43 0.18
CA LEU A 109 -14.95 -9.56 -0.65
C LEU A 109 -13.91 -10.33 -1.48
N ALA A 110 -13.42 -11.47 -0.97
CA ALA A 110 -12.39 -12.24 -1.65
C ALA A 110 -12.95 -12.94 -2.89
N ARG A 111 -12.15 -12.94 -3.95
CA ARG A 111 -12.44 -13.65 -5.21
C ARG A 111 -11.71 -14.99 -5.30
N TYR A 112 -10.87 -15.27 -4.33
CA TYR A 112 -10.06 -16.49 -4.22
C TYR A 112 -10.47 -17.24 -2.96
N ASN A 113 -10.26 -18.54 -2.95
CA ASN A 113 -10.46 -19.33 -1.71
C ASN A 113 -9.52 -18.78 -0.63
N ILE A 114 -10.08 -18.39 0.51
CA ILE A 114 -9.33 -17.78 1.63
C ILE A 114 -8.27 -18.76 2.16
N GLU A 115 -8.58 -20.05 2.21
CA GLU A 115 -7.67 -21.09 2.70
C GLU A 115 -6.43 -21.27 1.80
N SER A 116 -6.54 -20.91 0.49
CA SER A 116 -5.42 -20.95 -0.44
C SER A 116 -4.51 -19.74 -0.37
N LEU A 117 -4.87 -18.71 0.43
CA LEU A 117 -4.11 -17.48 0.56
C LEU A 117 -3.05 -17.59 1.63
N SER A 118 -1.83 -17.30 1.28
CA SER A 118 -0.70 -17.22 2.21
C SER A 118 0.10 -15.93 2.01
N PRO A 119 0.86 -15.46 3.03
CA PRO A 119 1.75 -14.32 2.86
C PRO A 119 2.79 -14.60 1.77
N ALA A 120 2.82 -13.74 0.75
CA ALA A 120 3.69 -13.92 -0.42
C ALA A 120 4.79 -12.87 -0.49
N LEU A 121 4.46 -11.61 -0.18
CA LEU A 121 5.40 -10.49 -0.29
C LEU A 121 5.27 -9.58 0.92
N SER A 122 6.40 -9.20 1.51
CA SER A 122 6.52 -8.11 2.47
C SER A 122 7.05 -6.86 1.78
N THR A 123 6.54 -5.70 2.19
CA THR A 123 7.13 -4.40 1.82
C THR A 123 7.22 -3.50 3.03
N ARG A 124 8.37 -2.83 3.21
CA ARG A 124 8.60 -1.81 4.22
C ARG A 124 9.07 -0.53 3.56
N PHE A 125 8.62 0.60 4.05
CA PHE A 125 9.03 1.92 3.57
C PHE A 125 8.58 3.02 4.51
N VAL A 126 9.20 4.19 4.36
CA VAL A 126 8.78 5.42 5.02
C VAL A 126 8.00 6.28 4.02
N ARG A 127 6.83 6.79 4.40
CA ARG A 127 6.01 7.65 3.56
C ARG A 127 5.90 9.06 4.10
N ILE A 128 6.23 10.03 3.26
CA ILE A 128 5.86 11.42 3.44
C ILE A 128 4.68 11.72 2.54
N THR A 129 3.68 12.41 3.08
CA THR A 129 2.52 12.88 2.31
C THR A 129 2.47 14.40 2.33
N ILE A 130 2.37 15.01 1.15
CA ILE A 130 2.15 16.45 1.03
C ILE A 130 0.85 16.69 0.27
N VAL A 131 0.17 17.77 0.63
CA VAL A 131 -1.15 18.15 0.08
C VAL A 131 -1.11 19.60 -0.38
N ASN A 132 -1.86 19.91 -1.44
CA ASN A 132 -2.03 21.30 -1.89
C ASN A 132 -2.96 22.08 -0.92
N PRO A 133 -2.99 23.40 -0.99
CA PRO A 133 -3.83 24.25 -0.11
C PRO A 133 -5.32 23.87 -0.14
N ASP A 134 -5.84 23.50 -1.30
CA ASP A 134 -7.26 23.17 -1.51
C ASP A 134 -7.61 21.74 -1.15
N LEU A 135 -6.62 20.92 -0.74
CA LEU A 135 -6.75 19.49 -0.41
C LEU A 135 -7.29 18.62 -1.56
N THR A 136 -7.22 19.11 -2.78
CA THR A 136 -7.66 18.41 -4.01
C THR A 136 -6.56 17.55 -4.64
N GLU A 137 -5.31 17.78 -4.24
CA GLU A 137 -4.17 17.01 -4.70
C GLU A 137 -3.31 16.53 -3.54
N ARG A 138 -2.88 15.28 -3.64
CA ARG A 138 -1.99 14.64 -2.67
C ARG A 138 -0.83 13.96 -3.38
N ILE A 139 0.38 14.28 -2.94
CA ILE A 139 1.61 13.62 -3.38
C ILE A 139 2.13 12.77 -2.24
N THR A 140 2.40 11.50 -2.50
CA THR A 140 3.07 10.61 -1.54
C THR A 140 4.45 10.27 -2.06
N ILE A 141 5.44 10.28 -1.15
CA ILE A 141 6.84 9.96 -1.42
C ILE A 141 7.21 8.79 -0.53
N ASP A 142 7.46 7.64 -1.12
CA ASP A 142 7.87 6.42 -0.44
C ASP A 142 9.39 6.27 -0.53
N LEU A 143 10.04 6.27 0.63
CA LEU A 143 11.50 6.24 0.80
C LEU A 143 11.93 4.89 1.35
N GLY A 144 13.15 4.44 0.98
CA GLY A 144 13.78 3.26 1.56
C GLY A 144 12.94 2.00 1.38
N LEU A 145 12.38 1.77 0.19
CA LEU A 145 11.54 0.60 -0.05
C LEU A 145 12.36 -0.68 -0.01
N GLU A 146 11.93 -1.58 0.86
CA GLU A 146 12.42 -2.94 1.00
C GLU A 146 11.31 -3.92 0.59
N TYR A 147 11.70 -4.95 -0.12
CA TYR A 147 10.83 -6.04 -0.56
C TYR A 147 11.41 -7.37 -0.09
N SER A 148 10.57 -8.24 0.44
CA SER A 148 10.96 -9.61 0.78
C SER A 148 9.92 -10.58 0.27
N ASP A 149 10.33 -11.47 -0.62
CA ASP A 149 9.53 -12.63 -1.01
C ASP A 149 9.51 -13.62 0.15
N LEU A 150 8.35 -13.74 0.80
CA LEU A 150 8.18 -14.52 2.02
C LEU A 150 8.22 -16.04 1.77
N ARG A 151 8.15 -16.48 0.53
CA ARG A 151 8.20 -17.88 0.14
C ARG A 151 9.63 -18.34 -0.21
N SER A 152 10.37 -17.50 -0.93
CA SER A 152 11.74 -17.81 -1.33
C SER A 152 12.80 -17.25 -0.39
N GLY A 153 12.43 -16.35 0.52
CA GLY A 153 13.36 -15.64 1.41
C GLY A 153 14.22 -14.59 0.72
N ARG A 154 14.02 -14.35 -0.58
CA ARG A 154 14.77 -13.32 -1.33
C ARG A 154 14.30 -11.93 -0.96
N SER A 155 15.25 -11.01 -0.84
CA SER A 155 14.97 -9.60 -0.55
C SER A 155 15.62 -8.69 -1.60
N ALA A 156 15.01 -7.52 -1.80
CA ALA A 156 15.50 -6.47 -2.67
C ALA A 156 15.14 -5.10 -2.11
N THR A 157 15.88 -4.08 -2.50
CA THR A 157 15.61 -2.68 -2.15
C THR A 157 15.59 -1.82 -3.40
N THR A 158 14.94 -0.65 -3.32
CA THR A 158 15.06 0.36 -4.38
C THR A 158 16.36 1.17 -4.28
N GLY A 159 17.21 0.89 -3.30
CA GLY A 159 18.44 1.64 -3.05
C GLY A 159 18.12 3.13 -2.79
N LYS A 160 18.75 4.02 -3.54
CA LYS A 160 18.56 5.47 -3.45
C LYS A 160 17.34 6.00 -4.22
N MET A 161 16.54 5.12 -4.81
CA MET A 161 15.36 5.52 -5.59
C MET A 161 14.11 5.51 -4.70
N SER A 162 13.26 6.51 -4.89
CA SER A 162 11.98 6.68 -4.19
C SER A 162 10.81 6.52 -5.15
N ILE A 163 9.64 6.15 -4.64
CA ILE A 163 8.40 6.12 -5.43
C ILE A 163 7.58 7.36 -5.11
N VAL A 164 7.22 8.11 -6.13
CA VAL A 164 6.32 9.26 -6.04
C VAL A 164 4.99 8.90 -6.68
N GLU A 165 3.89 9.10 -5.96
CA GLU A 165 2.53 8.95 -6.49
C GLU A 165 1.77 10.27 -6.29
N ILE A 166 1.16 10.77 -7.38
CA ILE A 166 0.29 11.95 -7.37
C ILE A 166 -1.15 11.48 -7.52
N LYS A 167 -2.02 11.98 -6.67
CA LYS A 167 -3.48 11.76 -6.73
C LYS A 167 -4.19 13.09 -6.73
N GLN A 168 -5.10 13.25 -7.67
CA GLN A 168 -5.99 14.41 -7.78
C GLN A 168 -7.43 13.97 -7.58
N ASP A 169 -8.22 14.79 -6.91
CA ASP A 169 -9.67 14.66 -6.83
C ASP A 169 -10.26 15.34 -8.07
N GLY A 170 -11.11 14.63 -8.80
CA GLY A 170 -11.73 15.16 -10.02
C GLY A 170 -11.11 14.63 -11.30
N ASN A 171 -11.89 14.70 -12.31
CA ASN A 171 -11.78 14.07 -13.63
C ASN A 171 -10.37 13.90 -14.19
N THR A 172 -10.06 12.68 -14.47
CA THR A 172 -9.24 12.27 -15.61
C THR A 172 -10.12 11.94 -16.80
#